data_ffd2a85c828cdef72c64200778a0743f
#
_entry.id   ffd2a85c828cdef72c64200778a0743f
#
_cell.length_a   1.000
_cell.length_b   1.000
_cell.length_c   1.000
_cell.angle_alpha   90.00
_cell.angle_beta   90.00
_cell.angle_gamma   90.00
#
_symmetry.space_group_name_H-M   'P 1'
#
loop_
_entity.id
_entity.type
_entity.pdbx_description
1 polymer ?
#
loop_
_entity_poly.entity_id
_entity_poly.type
_entity_poly.pdbx_seq_one_letter_code
_entity_poly.pdbx_strand_id
1 'polypeptide(L)'
;PRGHSIEFRINGEDAGRGFLPAPGPVTKFEPPTGAGVRLDSGVETGSVIGGQFDSMLAKLIVTGANRDEALDRSRRALAEFNVEGLATVIPFHRAVVSDPAFIGNADGFTVHTRWIETEWDNTVEPFTGGGAVDEEEATPRQTVVVEVGGRRLEVSLPGDMAIGGGAGPEHGALRKKPKARKRGGHGGGAAASGDAVTAPMQGTVVKVAVEEGQAVAAGDLIVVLEAMKMENPVTAHKDGTVTGLAVEPGAAITQGTVITEIKD
;
A
#
# COMPACT_ATOMS: atom_id res chain seq x y z
N PRO A 1 -34.72 12.37 14.41
CA PRO A 1 -33.91 12.40 13.15
C PRO A 1 -34.84 12.57 11.95
N ARG A 2 -34.33 13.18 10.89
CA ARG A 2 -35.06 13.26 9.62
C ARG A 2 -34.23 12.51 8.58
N GLY A 3 -34.84 11.53 7.89
CA GLY A 3 -34.19 10.70 6.90
C GLY A 3 -33.25 9.64 7.50
N HIS A 4 -32.36 9.11 6.64
CA HIS A 4 -31.37 8.10 6.95
C HIS A 4 -30.02 8.48 6.36
N SER A 5 -28.95 8.19 7.08
CA SER A 5 -27.59 8.48 6.60
C SER A 5 -26.69 7.26 6.84
N ILE A 6 -25.82 7.00 5.86
CA ILE A 6 -24.81 5.94 5.92
C ILE A 6 -23.45 6.59 5.76
N GLU A 7 -22.49 6.31 6.64
CA GLU A 7 -21.11 6.72 6.54
C GLU A 7 -20.26 5.54 6.06
N PHE A 8 -19.45 5.75 5.05
CA PHE A 8 -18.44 4.83 4.55
C PHE A 8 -17.06 5.40 4.85
N ARG A 9 -16.28 4.68 5.64
CA ARG A 9 -14.88 5.01 5.88
C ARG A 9 -14.06 4.45 4.72
N ILE A 10 -13.47 5.33 3.93
CA ILE A 10 -12.63 4.94 2.80
C ILE A 10 -11.20 4.79 3.31
N ASN A 11 -10.83 3.56 3.57
CA ASN A 11 -9.49 3.23 4.07
C ASN A 11 -8.61 2.72 2.92
N GLY A 12 -7.30 3.00 3.01
CA GLY A 12 -6.26 2.43 2.17
C GLY A 12 -5.91 1.01 2.64
N GLU A 13 -6.79 0.07 2.37
CA GLU A 13 -6.70 -1.34 2.78
C GLU A 13 -7.17 -2.26 1.65
N ASP A 14 -6.51 -3.42 1.50
CA ASP A 14 -6.87 -4.43 0.52
C ASP A 14 -7.88 -5.43 1.11
N ALA A 15 -9.15 -5.23 0.80
CA ALA A 15 -10.22 -6.11 1.28
C ALA A 15 -10.07 -7.55 0.75
N GLY A 16 -9.55 -7.74 -0.47
CA GLY A 16 -9.31 -9.06 -1.04
C GLY A 16 -8.16 -9.83 -0.39
N ARG A 17 -7.34 -9.12 0.42
CA ARG A 17 -6.25 -9.70 1.23
C ARG A 17 -6.51 -9.58 2.73
N GLY A 18 -7.76 -9.67 3.15
CA GLY A 18 -8.12 -9.63 4.57
C GLY A 18 -7.92 -8.24 5.19
N PHE A 19 -8.16 -7.17 4.44
CA PHE A 19 -8.03 -5.78 4.87
C PHE A 19 -6.61 -5.38 5.27
N LEU A 20 -5.59 -5.97 4.63
CA LEU A 20 -4.21 -5.57 4.83
C LEU A 20 -4.03 -4.08 4.48
N PRO A 21 -3.34 -3.31 5.33
CA PRO A 21 -2.98 -1.92 5.02
C PRO A 21 -2.22 -1.81 3.70
N ALA A 22 -2.59 -0.82 2.90
CA ALA A 22 -2.05 -0.60 1.56
C ALA A 22 -1.49 0.84 1.44
N PRO A 23 -0.35 1.15 2.06
CA PRO A 23 0.30 2.43 1.87
C PRO A 23 0.78 2.56 0.42
N GLY A 24 0.77 3.79 -0.09
CA GLY A 24 1.17 4.04 -1.47
C GLY A 24 0.73 5.39 -2.00
N PRO A 25 1.00 5.68 -3.29
CA PRO A 25 0.58 6.91 -3.93
C PRO A 25 -0.91 6.84 -4.31
N VAL A 26 -1.60 7.97 -4.18
CA VAL A 26 -2.93 8.19 -4.75
C VAL A 26 -2.71 8.78 -6.15
N THR A 27 -2.67 7.96 -7.18
CA THR A 27 -2.44 8.43 -8.56
C THR A 27 -3.69 9.07 -9.16
N LYS A 28 -4.86 8.70 -8.65
CA LYS A 28 -6.15 9.26 -9.05
C LYS A 28 -7.10 9.29 -7.87
N PHE A 29 -7.84 10.39 -7.71
CA PHE A 29 -8.87 10.57 -6.71
C PHE A 29 -10.04 11.32 -7.31
N GLU A 30 -11.10 10.59 -7.68
CA GLU A 30 -12.32 11.14 -8.27
C GLU A 30 -13.50 10.84 -7.33
N PRO A 31 -13.86 11.80 -6.47
CA PRO A 31 -14.95 11.59 -5.53
C PRO A 31 -16.32 11.68 -6.21
N PRO A 32 -17.32 10.95 -5.70
CA PRO A 32 -18.69 11.09 -6.17
C PRO A 32 -19.28 12.43 -5.75
N THR A 33 -20.24 12.91 -6.53
CA THR A 33 -20.97 14.15 -6.25
C THR A 33 -22.49 13.93 -6.32
N GLY A 34 -23.26 14.95 -6.01
CA GLY A 34 -24.71 14.97 -6.21
C GLY A 34 -25.53 15.05 -4.91
N ALA A 35 -26.85 14.96 -5.08
CA ALA A 35 -27.79 15.14 -3.97
C ALA A 35 -27.60 14.08 -2.87
N GLY A 36 -27.49 14.54 -1.62
CA GLY A 36 -27.32 13.68 -0.46
C GLY A 36 -25.92 13.06 -0.32
N VAL A 37 -24.94 13.47 -1.13
CA VAL A 37 -23.56 13.02 -1.04
C VAL A 37 -22.69 14.09 -0.41
N ARG A 38 -21.95 13.73 0.63
CA ARG A 38 -20.92 14.55 1.27
C ARG A 38 -19.64 13.71 1.38
N LEU A 39 -18.52 14.30 1.01
CA LEU A 39 -17.19 13.72 1.22
C LEU A 39 -16.35 14.62 2.10
N ASP A 40 -15.77 14.04 3.15
CA ASP A 40 -14.74 14.67 3.97
C ASP A 40 -13.43 13.91 3.67
N SER A 41 -12.51 14.54 2.95
CA SER A 41 -11.26 13.91 2.50
C SER A 41 -10.04 14.58 3.11
N GLY A 42 -9.05 13.78 3.49
CA GLY A 42 -7.70 14.21 3.84
C GLY A 42 -6.68 14.02 2.72
N VAL A 43 -7.12 13.53 1.56
CA VAL A 43 -6.25 13.20 0.42
C VAL A 43 -6.81 13.74 -0.88
N GLU A 44 -5.92 13.89 -1.87
CA GLU A 44 -6.22 14.28 -3.25
C GLU A 44 -5.30 13.51 -4.21
N THR A 45 -5.52 13.65 -5.51
CA THR A 45 -4.61 13.10 -6.53
C THR A 45 -3.19 13.64 -6.32
N GLY A 46 -2.20 12.73 -6.26
CA GLY A 46 -0.80 13.04 -5.98
C GLY A 46 -0.41 12.92 -4.50
N SER A 47 -1.37 12.69 -3.58
CA SER A 47 -1.04 12.38 -2.18
C SER A 47 -0.28 11.06 -2.07
N VAL A 48 0.65 10.96 -1.10
CA VAL A 48 1.34 9.72 -0.77
C VAL A 48 0.98 9.31 0.65
N ILE A 49 0.44 8.11 0.79
CA ILE A 49 -0.01 7.56 2.08
C ILE A 49 1.11 6.74 2.67
N GLY A 50 1.67 7.22 3.79
CA GLY A 50 2.72 6.53 4.52
C GLY A 50 2.16 5.48 5.47
N GLY A 51 2.93 4.40 5.69
CA GLY A 51 2.55 3.33 6.62
C GLY A 51 2.54 3.71 8.12
N GLN A 52 3.03 4.91 8.47
CA GLN A 52 3.09 5.40 9.86
C GLN A 52 1.80 6.08 10.34
N PHE A 53 0.85 6.34 9.44
CA PHE A 53 -0.42 6.98 9.76
C PHE A 53 -1.57 5.96 9.72
N ASP A 54 -2.76 6.41 10.15
CA ASP A 54 -4.01 5.65 10.00
C ASP A 54 -4.33 5.42 8.52
N SER A 55 -5.00 4.30 8.21
CA SER A 55 -5.38 3.94 6.84
C SER A 55 -6.50 4.80 6.26
N MET A 56 -7.18 5.63 7.06
CA MET A 56 -8.36 6.39 6.63
C MET A 56 -7.99 7.53 5.68
N LEU A 57 -8.46 7.44 4.43
CA LEU A 57 -8.28 8.45 3.38
C LEU A 57 -9.40 9.49 3.39
N ALA A 58 -10.65 9.03 3.52
CA ALA A 58 -11.83 9.87 3.45
C ALA A 58 -13.02 9.23 4.16
N LYS A 59 -14.07 10.04 4.38
CA LYS A 59 -15.39 9.61 4.81
C LYS A 59 -16.41 10.02 3.78
N LEU A 60 -17.10 9.05 3.20
CA LEU A 60 -18.23 9.29 2.31
C LEU A 60 -19.51 9.16 3.12
N ILE A 61 -20.28 10.23 3.23
CA ILE A 61 -21.55 10.28 3.94
C ILE A 61 -22.68 10.44 2.92
N VAL A 62 -23.62 9.48 2.91
CA VAL A 62 -24.73 9.47 1.97
C VAL A 62 -26.04 9.53 2.73
N THR A 63 -26.89 10.49 2.38
CA THR A 63 -28.16 10.78 3.05
C THR A 63 -29.34 10.62 2.09
N GLY A 64 -30.42 10.00 2.57
CA GLY A 64 -31.71 9.87 1.88
C GLY A 64 -32.88 10.20 2.79
N ALA A 65 -34.07 10.34 2.23
CA ALA A 65 -35.31 10.53 3.01
C ALA A 65 -35.65 9.33 3.90
N ASN A 66 -35.20 8.15 3.50
CA ASN A 66 -35.32 6.87 4.22
C ASN A 66 -34.11 5.99 3.92
N ARG A 67 -34.07 4.75 4.49
CA ARG A 67 -32.97 3.81 4.31
C ARG A 67 -32.81 3.37 2.86
N ASP A 68 -33.90 3.08 2.17
CA ASP A 68 -33.86 2.60 0.78
C ASP A 68 -33.23 3.64 -0.14
N GLU A 69 -33.67 4.90 0.00
CA GLU A 69 -33.09 6.01 -0.79
C GLU A 69 -31.60 6.25 -0.43
N ALA A 70 -31.23 6.12 0.86
CA ALA A 70 -29.84 6.24 1.26
C ALA A 70 -28.98 5.11 0.67
N LEU A 71 -29.49 3.87 0.61
CA LEU A 71 -28.84 2.72 -0.01
C LEU A 71 -28.68 2.91 -1.53
N ASP A 72 -29.74 3.34 -2.23
CA ASP A 72 -29.69 3.57 -3.68
C ASP A 72 -28.69 4.65 -4.04
N ARG A 73 -28.68 5.76 -3.30
CA ARG A 73 -27.67 6.82 -3.45
C ARG A 73 -26.27 6.32 -3.14
N SER A 74 -26.12 5.45 -2.13
CA SER A 74 -24.83 4.86 -1.76
C SER A 74 -24.28 3.98 -2.87
N ARG A 75 -25.11 3.12 -3.48
CA ARG A 75 -24.69 2.29 -4.63
C ARG A 75 -24.18 3.14 -5.78
N ARG A 76 -24.91 4.21 -6.13
CA ARG A 76 -24.48 5.15 -7.16
C ARG A 76 -23.16 5.85 -6.76
N ALA A 77 -23.10 6.44 -5.58
CA ALA A 77 -21.92 7.17 -5.12
C ALA A 77 -20.67 6.28 -5.07
N LEU A 78 -20.78 5.05 -4.54
CA LEU A 78 -19.67 4.10 -4.51
C LEU A 78 -19.26 3.61 -5.90
N ALA A 79 -20.21 3.50 -6.86
CA ALA A 79 -19.91 3.15 -8.25
C ALA A 79 -19.11 4.25 -8.97
N GLU A 80 -19.43 5.53 -8.68
CA GLU A 80 -18.74 6.70 -9.23
C GLU A 80 -17.39 7.00 -8.56
N PHE A 81 -17.18 6.54 -7.31
CA PHE A 81 -15.96 6.82 -6.56
C PHE A 81 -14.78 6.04 -7.14
N ASN A 82 -13.80 6.74 -7.70
CA ASN A 82 -12.60 6.14 -8.26
C ASN A 82 -11.34 6.61 -7.52
N VAL A 83 -10.56 5.63 -7.01
CA VAL A 83 -9.24 5.85 -6.39
C VAL A 83 -8.29 4.85 -7.01
N GLU A 84 -7.15 5.34 -7.52
CA GLU A 84 -6.12 4.52 -8.15
C GLU A 84 -4.75 4.74 -7.48
N GLY A 85 -3.85 3.78 -7.63
CA GLY A 85 -2.48 3.80 -7.11
C GLY A 85 -2.28 2.97 -5.84
N LEU A 86 -3.33 2.82 -5.03
CA LEU A 86 -3.30 1.96 -3.84
C LEU A 86 -4.63 1.19 -3.69
N ALA A 87 -4.61 0.09 -2.94
CA ALA A 87 -5.84 -0.63 -2.61
C ALA A 87 -6.70 0.20 -1.65
N THR A 88 -8.03 0.12 -1.84
CA THR A 88 -9.01 0.73 -0.93
C THR A 88 -10.13 -0.25 -0.61
N VAL A 89 -10.85 0.02 0.47
CA VAL A 89 -12.04 -0.77 0.86
C VAL A 89 -13.28 -0.46 0.02
N ILE A 90 -13.20 0.38 -1.02
CA ILE A 90 -14.35 0.71 -1.88
C ILE A 90 -15.02 -0.54 -2.49
N PRO A 91 -14.28 -1.56 -3.00
CA PRO A 91 -14.89 -2.80 -3.49
C PRO A 91 -15.70 -3.54 -2.43
N PHE A 92 -15.20 -3.59 -1.18
CA PHE A 92 -15.93 -4.13 -0.05
C PHE A 92 -17.23 -3.37 0.21
N HIS A 93 -17.20 -2.04 0.25
CA HIS A 93 -18.40 -1.23 0.45
C HIS A 93 -19.44 -1.44 -0.66
N ARG A 94 -19.00 -1.60 -1.92
CA ARG A 94 -19.89 -1.92 -3.05
C ARG A 94 -20.60 -3.27 -2.86
N ALA A 95 -19.89 -4.27 -2.33
CA ALA A 95 -20.48 -5.57 -2.01
C ALA A 95 -21.49 -5.44 -0.85
N VAL A 96 -21.10 -4.81 0.25
CA VAL A 96 -21.91 -4.68 1.46
C VAL A 96 -23.21 -3.94 1.22
N VAL A 97 -23.24 -2.83 0.46
CA VAL A 97 -24.49 -2.08 0.20
C VAL A 97 -25.51 -2.86 -0.64
N SER A 98 -25.09 -3.98 -1.20
CA SER A 98 -25.93 -4.89 -1.98
C SER A 98 -26.20 -6.21 -1.25
N ASP A 99 -25.60 -6.42 -0.08
CA ASP A 99 -25.78 -7.63 0.72
C ASP A 99 -27.15 -7.62 1.44
N PRO A 100 -27.94 -8.70 1.34
CA PRO A 100 -29.24 -8.81 2.01
C PRO A 100 -29.18 -8.59 3.52
N ALA A 101 -28.10 -9.02 4.20
CA ALA A 101 -27.92 -8.83 5.63
C ALA A 101 -27.80 -7.34 6.00
N PHE A 102 -27.12 -6.54 5.16
CA PHE A 102 -26.96 -5.11 5.34
C PHE A 102 -28.20 -4.30 4.87
N ILE A 103 -28.82 -4.70 3.76
CA ILE A 103 -30.05 -4.07 3.28
C ILE A 103 -31.15 -4.22 4.33
N GLY A 104 -31.33 -5.43 4.85
CA GLY A 104 -32.39 -5.77 5.80
C GLY A 104 -33.73 -6.03 5.13
N ASN A 105 -34.70 -6.32 5.95
CA ASN A 105 -36.10 -6.56 5.59
C ASN A 105 -37.06 -5.92 6.61
N ALA A 106 -38.33 -6.34 6.63
CA ALA A 106 -39.34 -5.84 7.59
C ALA A 106 -38.94 -6.10 9.05
N ASP A 107 -38.17 -7.15 9.33
CA ASP A 107 -37.72 -7.54 10.66
C ASP A 107 -36.42 -6.81 11.09
N GLY A 108 -35.81 -6.04 10.19
CA GLY A 108 -34.57 -5.31 10.39
C GLY A 108 -33.40 -5.82 9.52
N PHE A 109 -32.18 -5.53 9.94
CA PHE A 109 -30.94 -6.04 9.32
C PHE A 109 -30.18 -6.91 10.32
N THR A 110 -29.40 -7.87 9.82
CA THR A 110 -28.73 -8.88 10.65
C THR A 110 -27.25 -8.58 10.90
N VAL A 111 -26.71 -7.52 10.29
CA VAL A 111 -25.33 -7.10 10.49
C VAL A 111 -25.06 -6.70 11.93
N HIS A 112 -24.00 -7.25 12.52
CA HIS A 112 -23.51 -6.95 13.87
C HIS A 112 -21.99 -6.73 13.87
N THR A 113 -21.41 -6.37 15.02
CA THR A 113 -19.99 -5.95 15.13
C THR A 113 -18.97 -6.96 14.60
N ARG A 114 -19.29 -8.26 14.65
CA ARG A 114 -18.43 -9.34 14.17
C ARG A 114 -18.88 -9.97 12.86
N TRP A 115 -19.89 -9.41 12.24
CA TRP A 115 -20.49 -9.98 11.03
C TRP A 115 -19.48 -10.23 9.90
N ILE A 116 -18.55 -9.29 9.68
CA ILE A 116 -17.49 -9.42 8.65
C ILE A 116 -16.59 -10.63 8.94
N GLU A 117 -16.31 -10.90 10.21
CA GLU A 117 -15.40 -11.98 10.62
C GLU A 117 -16.07 -13.35 10.63
N THR A 118 -17.39 -13.40 10.90
CA THR A 118 -18.07 -14.65 11.21
C THR A 118 -19.07 -15.12 10.16
N GLU A 119 -19.60 -14.23 9.34
CA GLU A 119 -20.72 -14.53 8.44
C GLU A 119 -20.51 -14.04 7.01
N TRP A 120 -19.70 -12.98 6.81
CA TRP A 120 -19.52 -12.42 5.49
C TRP A 120 -18.54 -13.25 4.66
N ASP A 121 -19.01 -13.71 3.48
CA ASP A 121 -18.15 -14.39 2.51
C ASP A 121 -17.38 -13.35 1.68
N ASN A 122 -16.07 -13.28 1.90
CA ASN A 122 -15.22 -12.32 1.20
C ASN A 122 -14.93 -12.75 -0.23
N THR A 123 -15.74 -12.26 -1.16
CA THR A 123 -15.57 -12.48 -2.60
C THR A 123 -14.82 -11.36 -3.30
N VAL A 124 -14.29 -10.37 -2.56
CA VAL A 124 -13.52 -9.26 -3.13
C VAL A 124 -12.18 -9.77 -3.64
N GLU A 125 -11.88 -9.48 -4.91
CA GLU A 125 -10.58 -9.83 -5.48
C GLU A 125 -9.46 -8.96 -4.90
N PRO A 126 -8.26 -9.54 -4.67
CA PRO A 126 -7.08 -8.78 -4.29
C PRO A 126 -6.76 -7.67 -5.30
N PHE A 127 -6.35 -6.52 -4.80
CA PHE A 127 -5.93 -5.41 -5.64
C PHE A 127 -4.68 -5.78 -6.48
N THR A 128 -4.77 -5.60 -7.79
CA THR A 128 -3.69 -5.91 -8.74
C THR A 128 -3.09 -4.68 -9.42
N GLY A 129 -3.65 -3.49 -9.18
CA GLY A 129 -3.33 -2.25 -9.89
C GLY A 129 -2.27 -1.33 -9.25
N GLY A 130 -1.71 -1.70 -8.11
CA GLY A 130 -0.57 -1.02 -7.51
C GLY A 130 0.70 -1.74 -7.97
N GLY A 131 1.27 -1.35 -9.10
CA GLY A 131 2.70 -1.56 -9.25
C GLY A 131 3.34 -0.92 -8.01
N ALA A 132 4.27 -1.63 -7.33
CA ALA A 132 5.22 -0.96 -6.47
C ALA A 132 5.55 0.36 -7.18
N VAL A 133 5.53 1.48 -6.43
CA VAL A 133 6.24 2.65 -6.93
C VAL A 133 7.61 2.05 -7.21
N ASP A 134 7.89 1.73 -8.48
CA ASP A 134 9.26 1.64 -8.89
C ASP A 134 9.83 2.93 -8.28
N GLU A 135 10.67 2.78 -7.26
CA GLU A 135 11.53 3.89 -6.86
C GLU A 135 11.98 4.41 -8.20
N GLU A 136 11.42 5.55 -8.62
CA GLU A 136 11.72 6.15 -9.92
C GLU A 136 13.19 5.86 -10.09
N GLU A 137 13.53 5.06 -11.11
CA GLU A 137 14.94 4.85 -11.45
C GLU A 137 15.51 6.24 -11.40
N ALA A 138 16.25 6.52 -10.32
CA ALA A 138 16.58 7.89 -9.97
C ALA A 138 17.30 8.39 -11.20
N THR A 139 16.57 9.08 -12.07
CA THR A 139 17.12 9.61 -13.34
C THR A 139 18.41 10.24 -12.92
N PRO A 140 19.57 9.77 -13.41
CA PRO A 140 20.86 10.15 -12.89
C PRO A 140 20.89 11.68 -12.83
N ARG A 141 20.85 12.23 -11.64
CA ARG A 141 20.82 13.67 -11.46
C ARG A 141 22.22 14.19 -11.75
N GLN A 142 22.30 15.16 -12.64
CA GLN A 142 23.54 15.87 -12.94
C GLN A 142 23.63 17.10 -12.04
N THR A 143 24.68 17.16 -11.19
CA THR A 143 24.94 18.33 -10.37
C THR A 143 25.76 19.32 -11.20
N VAL A 144 25.25 20.51 -11.39
CA VAL A 144 25.89 21.61 -12.11
C VAL A 144 26.13 22.75 -11.13
N VAL A 145 27.35 23.27 -11.12
CA VAL A 145 27.69 24.47 -10.35
C VAL A 145 27.37 25.70 -11.21
N VAL A 146 26.44 26.51 -10.74
CA VAL A 146 26.07 27.79 -11.38
C VAL A 146 26.49 28.96 -10.50
N GLU A 147 26.87 30.06 -11.10
CA GLU A 147 27.19 31.30 -10.41
C GLU A 147 26.10 32.31 -10.63
N VAL A 148 25.43 32.72 -9.55
CA VAL A 148 24.35 33.72 -9.57
C VAL A 148 24.74 34.86 -8.65
N GLY A 149 24.91 36.05 -9.20
CA GLY A 149 25.24 37.27 -8.42
C GLY A 149 26.57 37.15 -7.65
N GLY A 150 27.56 36.43 -8.19
CA GLY A 150 28.89 36.25 -7.57
C GLY A 150 28.89 35.14 -6.48
N ARG A 151 27.78 34.38 -6.33
CA ARG A 151 27.71 33.21 -5.42
C ARG A 151 27.63 31.91 -6.24
N ARG A 152 28.46 30.96 -5.89
CA ARG A 152 28.40 29.60 -6.46
C ARG A 152 27.32 28.79 -5.75
N LEU A 153 26.40 28.23 -6.55
CA LEU A 153 25.33 27.34 -6.10
C LEU A 153 25.45 26.00 -6.83
N GLU A 154 25.35 24.91 -6.09
CA GLU A 154 25.19 23.58 -6.68
C GLU A 154 23.70 23.33 -6.94
N VAL A 155 23.36 23.09 -8.21
CA VAL A 155 22.01 22.79 -8.67
C VAL A 155 21.97 21.37 -9.20
N SER A 156 21.13 20.53 -8.61
CA SER A 156 20.90 19.16 -9.08
C SER A 156 19.73 19.16 -10.08
N LEU A 157 20.03 18.80 -11.33
CA LEU A 157 19.08 18.74 -12.44
C LEU A 157 18.82 17.29 -12.87
N PRO A 158 17.61 16.97 -13.39
CA PRO A 158 17.37 15.69 -14.06
C PRO A 158 18.35 15.50 -15.22
N GLY A 159 18.90 14.29 -15.38
CA GLY A 159 19.98 13.99 -16.32
C GLY A 159 19.60 14.10 -17.81
N ASP A 160 18.32 14.24 -18.12
CA ASP A 160 17.78 14.48 -19.47
C ASP A 160 17.68 15.97 -19.84
N MET A 161 17.94 16.88 -18.89
CA MET A 161 18.02 18.32 -19.17
C MET A 161 19.37 18.65 -19.80
N ALA A 162 19.44 18.63 -21.13
CA ALA A 162 20.56 19.18 -21.87
C ALA A 162 20.59 20.71 -21.68
N ILE A 163 21.49 21.19 -20.82
CA ILE A 163 21.79 22.62 -20.78
C ILE A 163 22.61 22.91 -22.06
N GLY A 164 21.94 23.59 -23.00
CA GLY A 164 22.59 24.05 -24.24
C GLY A 164 23.78 24.95 -23.91
N GLY A 165 24.98 24.37 -23.97
CA GLY A 165 26.22 25.09 -23.89
C GLY A 165 26.82 25.19 -25.30
N GLY A 166 27.07 26.42 -25.71
CA GLY A 166 27.62 26.78 -27.02
C GLY A 166 28.91 26.05 -27.42
N ALA A 167 29.04 25.87 -28.70
CA ALA A 167 30.14 25.27 -29.37
C ALA A 167 31.49 25.97 -29.07
N GLY A 168 32.49 25.20 -28.69
CA GLY A 168 33.91 25.57 -28.72
C GLY A 168 34.73 24.38 -29.23
N PRO A 169 35.84 24.59 -29.97
CA PRO A 169 36.33 23.67 -30.97
C PRO A 169 37.11 22.44 -30.42
N GLU A 170 37.10 21.43 -31.24
CA GLU A 170 37.81 20.16 -31.14
C GLU A 170 39.27 20.27 -30.70
N HIS A 171 39.66 19.41 -29.76
CA HIS A 171 41.00 18.77 -29.81
C HIS A 171 40.88 17.34 -29.28
N GLY A 172 41.19 16.42 -30.17
CA GLY A 172 41.16 15.00 -29.93
C GLY A 172 42.26 14.53 -28.98
N ALA A 173 41.93 13.54 -28.22
CA ALA A 173 42.86 12.48 -27.79
C ALA A 173 42.10 11.29 -27.25
N LEU A 174 42.17 10.20 -27.97
CA LEU A 174 41.80 8.86 -27.54
C LEU A 174 42.51 8.47 -26.25
N ARG A 175 41.78 8.38 -25.14
CA ARG A 175 42.22 7.64 -23.96
C ARG A 175 41.27 6.52 -23.68
N LYS A 176 41.75 5.29 -23.90
CA LYS A 176 41.11 4.04 -23.49
C LYS A 176 40.84 4.07 -21.99
N LYS A 177 39.56 3.94 -21.59
CA LYS A 177 39.19 3.73 -20.20
C LYS A 177 39.65 2.36 -19.72
N PRO A 178 40.21 2.26 -18.49
CA PRO A 178 40.48 0.97 -17.87
C PRO A 178 39.18 0.28 -17.53
N LYS A 179 39.08 -1.02 -17.76
CA LYS A 179 37.98 -1.89 -17.31
C LYS A 179 37.90 -1.83 -15.78
N ALA A 180 36.81 -1.29 -15.27
CA ALA A 180 36.46 -1.37 -13.85
C ALA A 180 36.19 -2.84 -13.48
N ARG A 181 36.87 -3.33 -12.47
CA ARG A 181 36.62 -4.61 -11.80
C ARG A 181 35.21 -4.58 -11.23
N LYS A 182 34.40 -5.56 -11.62
CA LYS A 182 33.13 -5.88 -10.94
C LYS A 182 33.42 -6.13 -9.46
N ARG A 183 33.09 -5.18 -8.62
CA ARG A 183 32.80 -5.42 -7.20
C ARG A 183 31.38 -5.92 -7.12
N GLY A 184 31.21 -7.12 -6.59
CA GLY A 184 29.91 -7.74 -6.36
C GLY A 184 29.07 -6.83 -5.47
N GLY A 185 28.01 -6.26 -6.02
CA GLY A 185 26.92 -5.66 -5.28
C GLY A 185 25.93 -6.78 -4.97
N HIS A 186 25.79 -7.12 -3.71
CA HIS A 186 24.64 -7.87 -3.20
C HIS A 186 23.42 -6.96 -3.34
N GLY A 187 22.53 -7.33 -4.24
CA GLY A 187 21.28 -6.64 -4.51
C GLY A 187 20.53 -7.37 -5.61
N GLY A 188 20.49 -8.71 -5.51
CA GLY A 188 19.59 -9.51 -6.32
C GLY A 188 18.44 -9.94 -5.42
N GLY A 189 17.22 -9.53 -5.71
CA GLY A 189 16.04 -10.18 -5.19
C GLY A 189 16.12 -11.65 -5.58
N ALA A 190 16.53 -12.51 -4.66
CA ALA A 190 16.39 -13.95 -4.83
C ALA A 190 14.89 -14.19 -5.00
N ALA A 191 14.49 -14.83 -6.10
CA ALA A 191 13.17 -15.45 -6.19
C ALA A 191 13.00 -16.24 -4.90
N ALA A 192 11.98 -15.89 -4.09
CA ALA A 192 11.72 -16.53 -2.81
C ALA A 192 11.64 -18.03 -3.07
N SER A 193 12.52 -18.82 -2.44
CA SER A 193 12.39 -20.27 -2.43
C SER A 193 11.04 -20.60 -1.78
N GLY A 194 10.43 -21.73 -2.13
CA GLY A 194 9.18 -22.16 -1.50
C GLY A 194 9.25 -22.29 0.03
N ASP A 195 10.44 -22.10 0.61
CA ASP A 195 10.74 -22.17 2.03
C ASP A 195 10.77 -20.80 2.73
N ALA A 196 10.81 -19.70 1.94
CA ALA A 196 10.96 -18.36 2.49
C ALA A 196 9.63 -17.80 3.01
N VAL A 197 9.63 -17.32 4.24
CA VAL A 197 8.57 -16.46 4.80
C VAL A 197 8.93 -15.02 4.52
N THR A 198 8.10 -14.35 3.73
CA THR A 198 8.33 -12.96 3.31
C THR A 198 7.33 -12.01 3.95
N ALA A 199 7.72 -10.75 4.12
CA ALA A 199 6.83 -9.69 4.58
C ALA A 199 5.70 -9.45 3.55
N PRO A 200 4.43 -9.60 3.94
CA PRO A 200 3.29 -9.38 3.05
C PRO A 200 3.09 -7.90 2.71
N MET A 201 3.70 -7.02 3.49
CA MET A 201 3.57 -5.56 3.40
C MET A 201 4.76 -4.88 4.05
N GLN A 202 4.95 -3.60 3.76
CA GLN A 202 5.90 -2.78 4.50
C GLN A 202 5.40 -2.50 5.92
N GLY A 203 6.29 -2.43 6.89
CA GLY A 203 5.92 -2.16 8.28
C GLY A 203 7.12 -2.19 9.22
N THR A 204 6.84 -2.08 10.52
CA THR A 204 7.84 -2.23 11.58
C THR A 204 7.61 -3.55 12.30
N VAL A 205 8.66 -4.32 12.55
CA VAL A 205 8.58 -5.54 13.34
C VAL A 205 8.33 -5.17 14.81
N VAL A 206 7.14 -5.48 15.33
CA VAL A 206 6.79 -5.24 16.74
C VAL A 206 7.31 -6.37 17.62
N LYS A 207 7.14 -7.60 17.15
CA LYS A 207 7.48 -8.79 17.91
C LYS A 207 8.01 -9.89 16.99
N VAL A 208 9.06 -10.56 17.41
CA VAL A 208 9.51 -11.84 16.87
C VAL A 208 9.07 -12.92 17.86
N ALA A 209 8.30 -13.89 17.38
CA ALA A 209 7.67 -14.93 18.20
C ALA A 209 8.43 -16.26 18.19
N VAL A 210 9.45 -16.38 17.36
CA VAL A 210 10.25 -17.62 17.18
C VAL A 210 11.74 -17.34 17.33
N GLU A 211 12.51 -18.40 17.57
CA GLU A 211 13.97 -18.35 17.64
C GLU A 211 14.60 -19.15 16.48
N GLU A 212 15.86 -18.83 16.16
CA GLU A 212 16.64 -19.57 15.17
C GLU A 212 16.75 -21.05 15.57
N GLY A 213 16.43 -21.95 14.66
CA GLY A 213 16.43 -23.40 14.91
C GLY A 213 15.18 -23.95 15.60
N GLN A 214 14.17 -23.10 15.86
CA GLN A 214 12.91 -23.55 16.46
C GLN A 214 12.06 -24.33 15.46
N ALA A 215 11.46 -25.45 15.89
CA ALA A 215 10.46 -26.18 15.12
C ALA A 215 9.11 -25.44 15.19
N VAL A 216 8.44 -25.28 14.05
CA VAL A 216 7.15 -24.62 13.91
C VAL A 216 6.20 -25.48 13.06
N ALA A 217 4.90 -25.35 13.32
CA ALA A 217 3.84 -25.93 12.52
C ALA A 217 3.22 -24.86 11.60
N ALA A 218 2.58 -25.28 10.51
CA ALA A 218 1.83 -24.40 9.63
C ALA A 218 0.76 -23.63 10.45
N GLY A 219 0.77 -22.28 10.32
CA GLY A 219 -0.09 -21.41 11.09
C GLY A 219 0.52 -20.82 12.36
N ASP A 220 1.67 -21.33 12.83
CA ASP A 220 2.37 -20.77 13.99
C ASP A 220 2.84 -19.33 13.72
N LEU A 221 2.74 -18.47 14.73
CA LEU A 221 3.14 -17.08 14.64
C LEU A 221 4.66 -16.95 14.53
N ILE A 222 5.16 -16.30 13.49
CA ILE A 222 6.59 -16.04 13.28
C ILE A 222 6.95 -14.64 13.77
N VAL A 223 6.30 -13.62 13.21
CA VAL A 223 6.50 -12.21 13.61
C VAL A 223 5.17 -11.45 13.61
N VAL A 224 5.14 -10.33 14.32
CA VAL A 224 4.06 -9.35 14.22
C VAL A 224 4.61 -8.08 13.58
N LEU A 225 3.99 -7.66 12.48
CA LEU A 225 4.30 -6.42 11.78
C LEU A 225 3.28 -5.37 12.13
N GLU A 226 3.73 -4.16 12.46
CA GLU A 226 2.87 -2.98 12.57
C GLU A 226 2.96 -2.15 11.31
N ALA A 227 1.82 -1.86 10.71
CA ALA A 227 1.68 -0.84 9.69
C ALA A 227 0.35 -0.11 9.88
N MET A 228 0.34 1.19 9.69
CA MET A 228 -0.86 2.03 9.84
C MET A 228 -1.58 1.82 11.19
N LYS A 229 -0.81 1.61 12.28
CA LYS A 229 -1.31 1.30 13.64
C LYS A 229 -2.11 0.00 13.74
N MET A 230 -1.98 -0.89 12.79
CA MET A 230 -2.54 -2.22 12.81
C MET A 230 -1.44 -3.25 12.97
N GLU A 231 -1.62 -4.17 13.92
CA GLU A 231 -0.72 -5.31 14.11
C GLU A 231 -1.16 -6.46 13.19
N ASN A 232 -0.25 -6.90 12.33
CA ASN A 232 -0.50 -7.97 11.37
C ASN A 232 0.40 -9.15 11.69
N PRO A 233 -0.17 -10.30 12.08
CA PRO A 233 0.60 -11.51 12.31
C PRO A 233 1.07 -12.12 10.98
N VAL A 234 2.34 -12.47 10.91
CA VAL A 234 2.92 -13.28 9.84
C VAL A 234 3.15 -14.68 10.40
N THR A 235 2.54 -15.68 9.78
CA THR A 235 2.53 -17.06 10.25
C THR A 235 3.36 -17.97 9.35
N ALA A 236 3.76 -19.13 9.88
CA ALA A 236 4.40 -20.19 9.12
C ALA A 236 3.44 -20.73 8.04
N HIS A 237 3.92 -20.85 6.80
CA HIS A 237 3.13 -21.40 5.70
C HIS A 237 3.22 -22.92 5.58
N LYS A 238 4.15 -23.56 6.30
CA LYS A 238 4.36 -25.00 6.39
C LYS A 238 4.99 -25.39 7.72
N ASP A 239 5.00 -26.70 8.01
CA ASP A 239 5.77 -27.28 9.12
C ASP A 239 7.26 -27.27 8.79
N GLY A 240 8.13 -27.16 9.79
CA GLY A 240 9.57 -27.23 9.61
C GLY A 240 10.35 -26.51 10.69
N THR A 241 11.61 -26.23 10.41
CA THR A 241 12.54 -25.56 11.33
C THR A 241 12.88 -24.16 10.81
N VAL A 242 12.77 -23.16 11.68
CA VAL A 242 13.13 -21.76 11.41
C VAL A 242 14.63 -21.63 11.16
N THR A 243 15.02 -21.07 10.03
CA THR A 243 16.43 -20.84 9.67
C THR A 243 16.61 -19.48 9.03
N GLY A 244 17.73 -18.81 9.30
CA GLY A 244 18.04 -17.52 8.70
C GLY A 244 17.12 -16.40 9.14
N LEU A 245 16.79 -16.34 10.43
CA LEU A 245 15.97 -15.27 10.99
C LEU A 245 16.69 -13.91 10.83
N ALA A 246 16.19 -13.08 9.91
CA ALA A 246 16.86 -11.88 9.43
C ALA A 246 16.31 -10.57 10.01
N VAL A 247 15.34 -10.64 10.93
CA VAL A 247 14.64 -9.45 11.45
C VAL A 247 14.70 -9.37 12.97
N GLU A 248 14.74 -8.14 13.49
CA GLU A 248 14.73 -7.84 14.92
C GLU A 248 13.54 -6.92 15.27
N PRO A 249 13.03 -6.96 16.51
CA PRO A 249 12.02 -6.00 16.97
C PRO A 249 12.48 -4.55 16.77
N GLY A 250 11.62 -3.71 16.21
CA GLY A 250 11.91 -2.31 15.86
C GLY A 250 12.49 -2.12 14.45
N ALA A 251 12.81 -3.18 13.72
CA ALA A 251 13.30 -3.07 12.35
C ALA A 251 12.16 -2.68 11.39
N ALA A 252 12.43 -1.70 10.53
CA ALA A 252 11.54 -1.37 9.41
C ALA A 252 11.85 -2.30 8.22
N ILE A 253 10.84 -2.93 7.67
CA ILE A 253 10.96 -3.84 6.54
C ILE A 253 9.99 -3.46 5.42
N THR A 254 10.38 -3.77 4.18
CA THR A 254 9.56 -3.54 2.99
C THR A 254 8.82 -4.80 2.58
N GLN A 255 7.76 -4.66 1.80
CA GLN A 255 7.04 -5.80 1.22
C GLN A 255 8.01 -6.70 0.44
N GLY A 256 7.86 -8.02 0.61
CA GLY A 256 8.71 -9.02 -0.04
C GLY A 256 10.07 -9.26 0.64
N THR A 257 10.41 -8.51 1.69
CA THR A 257 11.62 -8.80 2.49
C THR A 257 11.51 -10.19 3.10
N VAL A 258 12.55 -11.01 2.95
CA VAL A 258 12.62 -12.32 3.58
C VAL A 258 12.82 -12.13 5.08
N ILE A 259 11.90 -12.68 5.88
CA ILE A 259 11.92 -12.65 7.34
C ILE A 259 12.73 -13.83 7.88
N THR A 260 12.44 -15.03 7.38
CA THR A 260 13.09 -16.28 7.73
C THR A 260 12.84 -17.32 6.63
N GLU A 261 13.53 -18.46 6.70
CA GLU A 261 13.22 -19.65 5.91
C GLU A 261 12.73 -20.77 6.83
N ILE A 262 11.78 -21.56 6.36
CA ILE A 262 11.30 -22.76 7.06
C ILE A 262 11.78 -23.98 6.27
N LYS A 263 12.69 -24.75 6.85
CA LYS A 263 13.26 -25.96 6.23
C LYS A 263 12.73 -27.22 6.91
N ASP A 264 12.51 -28.25 6.09
CA ASP A 264 12.06 -29.57 6.55
C ASP A 264 13.12 -30.26 7.41
#